data_cba135838950111313cf28eadc788a0b
#
_entry.id   cba135838950111313cf28eadc788a0b
#
_cell.length_a   1.000
_cell.length_b   1.000
_cell.length_c   1.000
_cell.angle_alpha   90.00
_cell.angle_beta   90.00
_cell.angle_gamma   90.00
#
_symmetry.space_group_name_H-M   'P 1'
#
loop_
_entity.id
_entity.type
_entity.pdbx_description
1 polymer ?
#
loop_
_entity_poly.entity_id
_entity_poly.type
_entity_poly.pdbx_seq_one_letter_code
_entity_poly.pdbx_strand_id
1 'polypeptide(L)'
;AAVDMLQADALEVHLNAAQELWMAEGDKDTCGLLANLVQIRDAVSVPVIVKETGCGIAAEQYELLLEQGFTAFDCAGAGGTNFPAIEAKRQGVELTEEFAAWGVPTCWSLLDAQQTLPQNALLLASGGIRSAGDAARAFALGADAVGITAPLLRLVMEQGVDAAVDYVHSLAEGLQKYMLLLGCLTPKELRDVPLIVTGETRDFIASRGYELAKLCRWRRG
;
A
#
# COMPACT_ATOMS: atom_id res chain seq x y z
N ALA A 1 -18.12 15.18 -10.32
CA ALA A 1 -17.64 15.16 -11.71
C ALA A 1 -16.91 13.85 -12.05
N ALA A 2 -15.69 13.56 -11.55
CA ALA A 2 -14.94 12.34 -11.92
C ALA A 2 -15.68 11.06 -11.55
N VAL A 3 -16.21 10.98 -10.34
CA VAL A 3 -17.01 9.84 -9.84
C VAL A 3 -18.22 9.58 -10.74
N ASP A 4 -18.96 10.63 -11.08
CA ASP A 4 -20.17 10.51 -11.91
C ASP A 4 -19.84 10.12 -13.36
N MET A 5 -18.76 10.69 -13.89
CA MET A 5 -18.30 10.41 -15.26
C MET A 5 -17.90 8.95 -15.46
N LEU A 6 -17.26 8.36 -14.46
CA LEU A 6 -16.78 6.98 -14.50
C LEU A 6 -17.76 5.98 -13.85
N GLN A 7 -18.85 6.46 -13.24
CA GLN A 7 -19.73 5.63 -12.42
C GLN A 7 -18.93 4.86 -11.36
N ALA A 8 -17.98 5.55 -10.71
CA ALA A 8 -17.03 4.93 -9.80
C ALA A 8 -17.66 4.58 -8.46
N ASP A 9 -17.29 3.42 -7.90
CA ASP A 9 -17.74 2.93 -6.58
C ASP A 9 -16.92 3.50 -5.43
N ALA A 10 -15.73 4.04 -5.71
CA ALA A 10 -14.85 4.72 -4.75
C ALA A 10 -13.99 5.77 -5.45
N LEU A 11 -13.39 6.67 -4.69
CA LEU A 11 -12.41 7.65 -5.15
C LEU A 11 -11.09 7.44 -4.40
N GLU A 12 -10.00 7.15 -5.11
CA GLU A 12 -8.66 7.21 -4.55
C GLU A 12 -8.10 8.63 -4.62
N VAL A 13 -7.57 9.10 -3.48
CA VAL A 13 -6.84 10.37 -3.40
C VAL A 13 -5.44 10.11 -2.87
N HIS A 14 -4.43 10.47 -3.65
CA HIS A 14 -3.05 10.20 -3.31
C HIS A 14 -2.38 11.37 -2.55
N LEU A 15 -1.52 11.02 -1.59
CA LEU A 15 -0.74 11.92 -0.77
C LEU A 15 0.71 11.99 -1.31
N ASN A 16 0.94 12.46 -2.48
CA ASN A 16 2.20 12.33 -3.21
C ASN A 16 3.24 13.44 -2.86
N ALA A 17 3.30 13.90 -1.63
CA ALA A 17 4.16 15.02 -1.24
C ALA A 17 5.64 14.84 -1.63
N ALA A 18 6.18 13.62 -1.47
CA ALA A 18 7.56 13.34 -1.87
C ALA A 18 7.75 13.40 -3.40
N GLN A 19 6.77 12.99 -4.18
CA GLN A 19 6.79 13.13 -5.64
C GLN A 19 6.70 14.60 -6.05
N GLU A 20 5.76 15.36 -5.49
CA GLU A 20 5.54 16.78 -5.76
C GLU A 20 6.79 17.62 -5.51
N LEU A 21 7.56 17.27 -4.47
CA LEU A 21 8.81 17.95 -4.16
C LEU A 21 9.80 17.92 -5.34
N TRP A 22 9.82 16.82 -6.09
CA TRP A 22 10.74 16.60 -7.23
C TRP A 22 10.12 16.92 -8.59
N MET A 23 8.83 17.22 -8.67
CA MET A 23 8.19 17.70 -9.90
C MET A 23 8.54 19.16 -10.13
N ALA A 24 8.82 19.55 -11.39
CA ALA A 24 9.05 20.95 -11.74
C ALA A 24 7.80 21.80 -11.49
N GLU A 25 6.65 21.25 -11.86
CA GLU A 25 5.29 21.79 -11.70
C GLU A 25 4.62 21.46 -10.38
N GLY A 26 5.32 20.72 -9.48
CA GLY A 26 4.75 20.20 -8.24
C GLY A 26 4.43 21.28 -7.21
N ASP A 27 3.38 21.06 -6.46
CA ASP A 27 3.02 21.89 -5.32
C ASP A 27 3.93 21.55 -4.13
N LYS A 28 4.69 22.53 -3.68
CA LYS A 28 5.64 22.39 -2.56
C LYS A 28 5.08 22.94 -1.25
N ASP A 29 3.88 23.51 -1.30
CA ASP A 29 3.16 23.92 -0.11
C ASP A 29 2.15 22.83 0.30
N THR A 30 2.50 22.08 1.30
CA THR A 30 1.64 21.04 1.88
C THR A 30 0.68 21.56 2.94
N CYS A 31 0.65 22.89 3.18
CA CYS A 31 -0.27 23.51 4.12
C CYS A 31 -1.72 23.27 3.67
N GLY A 32 -2.56 22.80 4.59
CA GLY A 32 -3.97 22.56 4.30
C GLY A 32 -4.29 21.27 3.54
N LEU A 33 -3.31 20.44 3.23
CA LEU A 33 -3.54 19.16 2.51
C LEU A 33 -4.63 18.31 3.18
N LEU A 34 -4.56 18.15 4.50
CA LEU A 34 -5.55 17.39 5.28
C LEU A 34 -6.94 18.02 5.20
N ALA A 35 -7.03 19.34 5.29
CA ALA A 35 -8.32 20.05 5.18
C ALA A 35 -8.92 19.89 3.77
N ASN A 36 -8.10 19.96 2.74
CA ASN A 36 -8.53 19.73 1.36
C ASN A 36 -9.02 18.29 1.16
N LEU A 37 -8.33 17.32 1.74
CA LEU A 37 -8.71 15.90 1.69
C LEU A 37 -10.08 15.69 2.35
N VAL A 38 -10.33 16.31 3.50
CA VAL A 38 -11.65 16.30 4.18
C VAL A 38 -12.72 16.92 3.28
N GLN A 39 -12.45 18.06 2.65
CA GLN A 39 -13.40 18.70 1.72
C GLN A 39 -13.72 17.79 0.51
N ILE A 40 -12.73 17.08 -0.04
CA ILE A 40 -12.94 16.12 -1.12
C ILE A 40 -13.87 15.00 -0.65
N ARG A 41 -13.62 14.41 0.52
CA ARG A 41 -14.46 13.34 1.08
C ARG A 41 -15.90 13.83 1.26
N ASP A 42 -16.09 15.01 1.80
CA ASP A 42 -17.43 15.55 2.09
C ASP A 42 -18.18 15.97 0.82
N ALA A 43 -17.47 16.17 -0.31
CA ALA A 43 -18.05 16.56 -1.58
C ALA A 43 -18.45 15.38 -2.50
N VAL A 44 -18.09 14.13 -2.14
CA VAL A 44 -18.43 12.94 -2.94
C VAL A 44 -19.37 12.02 -2.19
N SER A 45 -20.16 11.23 -2.95
CA SER A 45 -21.14 10.28 -2.39
C SER A 45 -20.58 8.86 -2.25
N VAL A 46 -19.34 8.63 -2.68
CA VAL A 46 -18.65 7.33 -2.63
C VAL A 46 -17.54 7.35 -1.59
N PRO A 47 -17.11 6.20 -1.08
CA PRO A 47 -15.96 6.12 -0.18
C PRO A 47 -14.69 6.75 -0.78
N VAL A 48 -13.94 7.45 0.06
CA VAL A 48 -12.61 7.96 -0.33
C VAL A 48 -11.54 7.05 0.26
N ILE A 49 -10.67 6.54 -0.60
CA ILE A 49 -9.49 5.75 -0.25
C ILE A 49 -8.30 6.70 -0.25
N VAL A 50 -7.68 6.87 0.91
CA VAL A 50 -6.45 7.67 1.02
C VAL A 50 -5.26 6.78 0.69
N LYS A 51 -4.43 7.22 -0.25
CA LYS A 51 -3.28 6.43 -0.69
C LYS A 51 -1.97 7.22 -0.72
N GLU A 52 -0.88 6.52 -0.55
CA GLU A 52 0.45 6.98 -0.92
C GLU A 52 0.82 6.56 -2.35
N THR A 53 1.98 6.99 -2.83
CA THR A 53 2.46 6.72 -4.20
C THR A 53 3.82 6.04 -4.25
N GLY A 54 4.27 5.42 -3.16
CA GLY A 54 5.53 4.69 -3.09
C GLY A 54 6.40 5.06 -1.90
N CYS A 55 5.90 5.91 -1.00
CA CYS A 55 6.58 6.27 0.25
C CYS A 55 5.93 5.68 1.50
N GLY A 56 4.78 5.02 1.37
CA GLY A 56 4.09 4.37 2.49
C GLY A 56 3.45 5.34 3.47
N ILE A 57 2.60 4.81 4.34
CA ILE A 57 1.90 5.54 5.40
C ILE A 57 2.40 5.00 6.75
N ALA A 58 2.84 5.88 7.65
CA ALA A 58 3.26 5.52 9.00
C ALA A 58 2.08 5.52 9.98
N ALA A 59 2.25 4.92 11.17
CA ALA A 59 1.20 4.83 12.19
C ALA A 59 0.60 6.20 12.54
N GLU A 60 1.44 7.20 12.72
CA GLU A 60 1.04 8.56 13.08
C GLU A 60 0.17 9.22 12.01
N GLN A 61 0.42 8.88 10.74
CA GLN A 61 -0.39 9.35 9.62
C GLN A 61 -1.74 8.62 9.56
N TYR A 62 -1.75 7.31 9.81
CA TYR A 62 -3.02 6.57 9.94
C TYR A 62 -3.88 7.12 11.08
N GLU A 63 -3.30 7.41 12.25
CA GLU A 63 -4.00 8.02 13.38
C GLU A 63 -4.63 9.36 13.00
N LEU A 64 -3.84 10.25 12.40
CA LEU A 64 -4.29 11.56 11.95
C LEU A 64 -5.46 11.47 10.96
N LEU A 65 -5.38 10.54 10.01
CA LEU A 65 -6.43 10.33 9.00
C LEU A 65 -7.69 9.70 9.62
N LEU A 66 -7.55 8.77 10.56
CA LEU A 66 -8.66 8.20 11.32
C LEU A 66 -9.42 9.27 12.13
N GLU A 67 -8.70 10.19 12.79
CA GLU A 67 -9.31 11.30 13.51
C GLU A 67 -10.17 12.18 12.60
N GLN A 68 -9.84 12.24 11.33
CA GLN A 68 -10.64 12.92 10.31
C GLN A 68 -11.76 12.04 9.72
N GLY A 69 -11.92 10.80 10.17
CA GLY A 69 -13.00 9.90 9.74
C GLY A 69 -12.72 9.12 8.46
N PHE A 70 -11.48 9.04 7.99
CA PHE A 70 -11.10 8.15 6.89
C PHE A 70 -10.98 6.71 7.39
N THR A 71 -11.51 5.77 6.63
CA THR A 71 -11.53 4.34 7.00
C THR A 71 -11.09 3.41 5.86
N ALA A 72 -10.57 3.97 4.76
CA ALA A 72 -10.08 3.22 3.62
C ALA A 72 -8.72 3.74 3.16
N PHE A 73 -7.74 2.85 3.04
CA PHE A 73 -6.34 3.21 2.81
C PHE A 73 -5.68 2.28 1.79
N ASP A 74 -4.78 2.84 0.96
CA ASP A 74 -3.77 2.09 0.22
C ASP A 74 -2.39 2.53 0.70
N CYS A 75 -1.65 1.63 1.33
CA CYS A 75 -0.37 1.98 1.93
C CYS A 75 0.69 2.42 0.90
N ALA A 76 0.64 1.92 -0.32
CA ALA A 76 1.58 2.21 -1.42
C ALA A 76 3.02 2.45 -0.94
N GLY A 77 3.56 1.46 -0.24
CA GLY A 77 4.81 1.57 0.49
C GLY A 77 6.06 1.56 -0.39
N ALA A 78 7.20 1.90 0.22
CA ALA A 78 8.50 1.81 -0.42
C ALA A 78 8.84 0.34 -0.74
N GLY A 79 9.39 0.11 -1.94
CA GLY A 79 9.69 -1.23 -2.49
C GLY A 79 9.15 -1.43 -3.91
N GLY A 80 8.28 -0.54 -4.37
CA GLY A 80 7.74 -0.48 -5.74
C GLY A 80 8.42 0.59 -6.60
N THR A 81 7.61 1.30 -7.36
CA THR A 81 8.03 2.44 -8.18
C THR A 81 8.44 3.60 -7.27
N ASN A 82 9.63 4.13 -7.48
CA ASN A 82 10.11 5.33 -6.79
C ASN A 82 9.76 6.55 -7.65
N PHE A 83 8.62 7.18 -7.39
CA PHE A 83 8.17 8.35 -8.15
C PHE A 83 9.09 9.57 -7.97
N PRO A 84 9.59 9.90 -6.78
CA PRO A 84 10.63 10.93 -6.61
C PRO A 84 11.82 10.75 -7.54
N ALA A 85 12.33 9.51 -7.69
CA ALA A 85 13.45 9.22 -8.58
C ALA A 85 13.09 9.40 -10.06
N ILE A 86 11.87 9.07 -10.45
CA ILE A 86 11.35 9.31 -11.81
C ILE A 86 11.30 10.81 -12.09
N GLU A 87 10.74 11.60 -11.18
CA GLU A 87 10.60 13.05 -11.36
C GLU A 87 11.96 13.76 -11.37
N ALA A 88 12.88 13.38 -10.47
CA ALA A 88 14.23 13.90 -10.49
C ALA A 88 14.92 13.62 -11.84
N LYS A 89 14.80 12.39 -12.36
CA LYS A 89 15.34 12.01 -13.67
C LYS A 89 14.71 12.79 -14.82
N ARG A 90 13.40 13.07 -14.78
CA ARG A 90 12.72 13.92 -15.78
C ARG A 90 13.34 15.33 -15.83
N GLN A 91 13.86 15.83 -14.72
CA GLN A 91 14.53 17.13 -14.62
C GLN A 91 16.05 17.05 -14.85
N GLY A 92 16.59 15.88 -15.17
CA GLY A 92 18.04 15.70 -15.36
C GLY A 92 18.84 15.72 -14.06
N VAL A 93 18.19 15.49 -12.91
CA VAL A 93 18.81 15.44 -11.58
C VAL A 93 18.83 13.99 -11.10
N GLU A 94 19.91 13.57 -10.48
CA GLU A 94 19.97 12.29 -9.77
C GLU A 94 19.65 12.50 -8.30
N LEU A 95 18.77 11.65 -7.75
CA LEU A 95 18.55 11.60 -6.32
C LEU A 95 19.77 11.07 -5.61
N THR A 96 20.10 11.66 -4.46
CA THR A 96 21.07 11.04 -3.53
C THR A 96 20.49 9.73 -3.01
N GLU A 97 21.38 8.82 -2.56
CA GLU A 97 20.94 7.54 -1.97
C GLU A 97 19.99 7.74 -0.80
N GLU A 98 20.19 8.78 0.01
CA GLU A 98 19.35 9.15 1.13
C GLU A 98 17.89 9.42 0.70
N PHE A 99 17.68 10.26 -0.32
CA PHE A 99 16.35 10.55 -0.84
C PHE A 99 15.77 9.40 -1.66
N ALA A 100 16.61 8.62 -2.32
CA ALA A 100 16.15 7.42 -3.03
C ALA A 100 15.62 6.34 -2.07
N ALA A 101 16.13 6.31 -0.84
CA ALA A 101 15.70 5.40 0.22
C ALA A 101 14.54 5.96 1.09
N TRP A 102 14.06 7.18 0.80
CA TRP A 102 12.99 7.79 1.57
C TRP A 102 11.68 7.00 1.46
N GLY A 103 11.04 6.79 2.61
CA GLY A 103 9.73 6.18 2.71
C GLY A 103 9.66 5.01 3.69
N VAL A 104 8.43 4.60 3.99
CA VAL A 104 8.10 3.46 4.84
C VAL A 104 7.93 2.23 3.95
N PRO A 105 8.71 1.16 4.12
CA PRO A 105 8.53 -0.08 3.39
C PRO A 105 7.10 -0.61 3.51
N THR A 106 6.56 -1.19 2.44
CA THR A 106 5.18 -1.72 2.41
C THR A 106 4.87 -2.62 3.60
N CYS A 107 5.79 -3.52 3.95
CA CYS A 107 5.61 -4.42 5.09
C CYS A 107 5.52 -3.65 6.43
N TRP A 108 6.28 -2.57 6.61
CA TRP A 108 6.23 -1.76 7.84
C TRP A 108 4.97 -0.91 7.89
N SER A 109 4.55 -0.33 6.75
CA SER A 109 3.28 0.39 6.67
C SER A 109 2.07 -0.50 6.97
N LEU A 110 2.09 -1.77 6.53
CA LEU A 110 1.06 -2.75 6.89
C LEU A 110 1.09 -3.10 8.38
N LEU A 111 2.26 -3.21 8.99
CA LEU A 111 2.40 -3.42 10.43
C LEU A 111 1.87 -2.23 11.23
N ASP A 112 2.20 -1.01 10.84
CA ASP A 112 1.67 0.22 11.42
C ASP A 112 0.14 0.26 11.29
N ALA A 113 -0.39 -0.02 10.09
CA ALA A 113 -1.82 -0.10 9.84
C ALA A 113 -2.51 -1.14 10.75
N GLN A 114 -1.94 -2.33 10.88
CA GLN A 114 -2.50 -3.40 11.71
C GLN A 114 -2.60 -3.03 13.19
N GLN A 115 -1.70 -2.18 13.69
CA GLN A 115 -1.72 -1.72 15.08
C GLN A 115 -2.66 -0.52 15.29
N THR A 116 -2.88 0.29 14.26
CA THR A 116 -3.57 1.58 14.35
C THR A 116 -5.02 1.50 13.87
N LEU A 117 -5.25 0.80 12.75
CA LEU A 117 -6.56 0.80 12.10
C LEU A 117 -7.57 -0.10 12.82
N PRO A 118 -8.84 0.32 12.92
CA PRO A 118 -9.91 -0.53 13.42
C PRO A 118 -10.19 -1.70 12.45
N GLN A 119 -10.73 -2.80 12.96
CA GLN A 119 -10.95 -4.04 12.17
C GLN A 119 -11.85 -3.88 10.94
N ASN A 120 -12.68 -2.85 10.91
CA ASN A 120 -13.58 -2.54 9.80
C ASN A 120 -12.99 -1.53 8.80
N ALA A 121 -11.77 -1.06 9.00
CA ALA A 121 -11.09 -0.25 7.99
C ALA A 121 -10.69 -1.12 6.79
N LEU A 122 -10.80 -0.55 5.59
CA LEU A 122 -10.32 -1.18 4.36
C LEU A 122 -8.83 -0.84 4.19
N LEU A 123 -8.00 -1.88 4.01
CA LEU A 123 -6.57 -1.73 3.80
C LEU A 123 -6.13 -2.42 2.51
N LEU A 124 -5.67 -1.65 1.55
CA LEU A 124 -5.02 -2.14 0.35
C LEU A 124 -3.50 -2.11 0.56
N ALA A 125 -2.84 -3.14 0.07
CA ALA A 125 -1.38 -3.22 0.06
C ALA A 125 -0.86 -3.07 -1.37
N SER A 126 -0.22 -1.95 -1.65
CA SER A 126 0.53 -1.76 -2.88
C SER A 126 1.96 -1.28 -2.59
N GLY A 127 2.80 -1.19 -3.62
CA GLY A 127 4.22 -0.88 -3.47
C GLY A 127 5.08 -2.13 -3.35
N GLY A 128 5.61 -2.60 -4.49
CA GLY A 128 6.56 -3.71 -4.54
C GLY A 128 5.96 -5.12 -4.53
N ILE A 129 4.65 -5.28 -4.57
CA ILE A 129 4.00 -6.58 -4.74
C ILE A 129 4.24 -7.08 -6.17
N ARG A 130 4.88 -8.24 -6.31
CA ARG A 130 5.27 -8.81 -7.62
C ARG A 130 5.01 -10.29 -7.75
N SER A 131 4.68 -10.97 -6.66
CA SER A 131 4.48 -12.42 -6.64
C SER A 131 3.30 -12.82 -5.77
N ALA A 132 2.81 -14.04 -5.98
CA ALA A 132 1.80 -14.63 -5.10
C ALA A 132 2.27 -14.73 -3.64
N GLY A 133 3.58 -14.93 -3.42
CA GLY A 133 4.17 -14.93 -2.07
C GLY A 133 4.14 -13.56 -1.41
N ASP A 134 4.35 -12.47 -2.18
CA ASP A 134 4.22 -11.12 -1.64
C ASP A 134 2.76 -10.82 -1.30
N ALA A 135 1.82 -11.20 -2.18
CA ALA A 135 0.39 -11.08 -1.92
C ALA A 135 -0.03 -11.85 -0.66
N ALA A 136 0.41 -13.11 -0.52
CA ALA A 136 0.11 -13.92 0.67
C ALA A 136 0.63 -13.26 1.97
N ARG A 137 1.85 -12.69 1.95
CA ARG A 137 2.40 -11.95 3.10
C ARG A 137 1.60 -10.68 3.39
N ALA A 138 1.19 -9.93 2.36
CA ALA A 138 0.37 -8.74 2.53
C ALA A 138 -0.98 -9.07 3.18
N PHE A 139 -1.67 -10.13 2.74
CA PHE A 139 -2.90 -10.61 3.39
C PHE A 139 -2.64 -11.05 4.83
N ALA A 140 -1.55 -11.78 5.09
CA ALA A 140 -1.18 -12.20 6.45
C ALA A 140 -0.88 -10.99 7.37
N LEU A 141 -0.44 -9.87 6.82
CA LEU A 141 -0.24 -8.60 7.52
C LEU A 141 -1.50 -7.73 7.60
N GLY A 142 -2.65 -8.24 7.17
CA GLY A 142 -3.92 -7.56 7.38
C GLY A 142 -4.51 -6.86 6.16
N ALA A 143 -3.88 -6.88 5.00
CA ALA A 143 -4.46 -6.30 3.79
C ALA A 143 -5.78 -7.01 3.39
N ASP A 144 -6.72 -6.24 2.83
CA ASP A 144 -7.96 -6.75 2.24
C ASP A 144 -7.80 -7.02 0.73
N ALA A 145 -6.90 -6.29 0.09
CA ALA A 145 -6.56 -6.46 -1.32
C ALA A 145 -5.09 -6.09 -1.57
N VAL A 146 -4.58 -6.44 -2.74
CA VAL A 146 -3.23 -6.07 -3.19
C VAL A 146 -3.28 -5.30 -4.50
N GLY A 147 -2.42 -4.28 -4.64
CA GLY A 147 -2.25 -3.48 -5.83
C GLY A 147 -0.93 -3.78 -6.54
N ILE A 148 -0.99 -3.96 -7.87
CA ILE A 148 0.18 -4.27 -8.71
C ILE A 148 0.15 -3.35 -9.92
N THR A 149 1.22 -2.60 -10.17
CA THR A 149 1.26 -1.63 -11.26
C THR A 149 2.43 -1.87 -12.22
N ALA A 150 3.66 -1.73 -11.76
CA ALA A 150 4.83 -1.74 -12.64
C ALA A 150 5.03 -3.05 -13.44
N PRO A 151 4.83 -4.26 -12.88
CA PRO A 151 4.90 -5.48 -13.66
C PRO A 151 3.86 -5.53 -14.80
N LEU A 152 2.62 -5.12 -14.51
CA LEU A 152 1.53 -5.10 -15.50
C LEU A 152 1.80 -4.09 -16.61
N LEU A 153 2.20 -2.87 -16.25
CA LEU A 153 2.55 -1.85 -17.24
C LEU A 153 3.65 -2.35 -18.19
N ARG A 154 4.72 -2.94 -17.64
CA ARG A 154 5.80 -3.49 -18.46
C ARG A 154 5.32 -4.58 -19.40
N LEU A 155 4.53 -5.53 -18.92
CA LEU A 155 3.99 -6.61 -19.73
C LEU A 155 3.10 -6.08 -20.85
N VAL A 156 2.22 -5.14 -20.57
CA VAL A 156 1.36 -4.53 -21.60
C VAL A 156 2.19 -3.84 -22.68
N MET A 157 3.24 -3.11 -22.30
CA MET A 157 4.08 -2.39 -23.26
C MET A 157 5.01 -3.29 -24.06
N GLU A 158 5.53 -4.37 -23.49
CA GLU A 158 6.51 -5.24 -24.12
C GLU A 158 5.88 -6.44 -24.84
N GLN A 159 4.76 -6.96 -24.34
CA GLN A 159 4.18 -8.24 -24.76
C GLN A 159 2.67 -8.17 -25.04
N GLY A 160 2.02 -7.05 -24.73
CA GLY A 160 0.59 -6.85 -24.95
C GLY A 160 -0.29 -7.21 -23.75
N VAL A 161 -1.58 -6.97 -23.91
CA VAL A 161 -2.58 -7.11 -22.84
C VAL A 161 -2.73 -8.56 -22.37
N ASP A 162 -2.67 -9.52 -23.28
CA ASP A 162 -2.85 -10.95 -22.97
C ASP A 162 -1.79 -11.43 -21.97
N ALA A 163 -0.53 -11.02 -22.13
CA ALA A 163 0.54 -11.34 -21.19
C ALA A 163 0.29 -10.77 -19.78
N ALA A 164 -0.31 -9.59 -19.69
CA ALA A 164 -0.70 -9.01 -18.41
C ALA A 164 -1.85 -9.78 -17.76
N VAL A 165 -2.83 -10.24 -18.56
CA VAL A 165 -3.93 -11.08 -18.10
C VAL A 165 -3.40 -12.42 -17.58
N ASP A 166 -2.52 -13.08 -18.33
CA ASP A 166 -1.88 -14.34 -17.93
C ASP A 166 -1.08 -14.19 -16.63
N TYR A 167 -0.39 -13.07 -16.46
CA TYR A 167 0.31 -12.77 -15.22
C TYR A 167 -0.64 -12.67 -14.02
N VAL A 168 -1.79 -11.98 -14.17
CA VAL A 168 -2.80 -11.88 -13.09
C VAL A 168 -3.37 -13.26 -12.74
N HIS A 169 -3.68 -14.09 -13.75
CA HIS A 169 -4.12 -15.47 -13.54
C HIS A 169 -3.08 -16.31 -12.80
N SER A 170 -1.82 -16.21 -13.22
CA SER A 170 -0.69 -16.92 -12.57
C SER A 170 -0.51 -16.48 -11.09
N LEU A 171 -0.71 -15.19 -10.80
CA LEU A 171 -0.70 -14.67 -9.44
C LEU A 171 -1.85 -15.26 -8.60
N ALA A 172 -3.06 -15.27 -9.14
CA ALA A 172 -4.23 -15.83 -8.46
C ALA A 172 -4.06 -17.33 -8.17
N GLU A 173 -3.61 -18.10 -9.16
CA GLU A 173 -3.28 -19.53 -8.98
C GLU A 173 -2.17 -19.75 -7.95
N GLY A 174 -1.14 -18.91 -7.98
CA GLY A 174 -0.05 -18.96 -7.01
C GLY A 174 -0.55 -18.70 -5.59
N LEU A 175 -1.43 -17.70 -5.41
CA LEU A 175 -2.04 -17.40 -4.12
C LEU A 175 -2.91 -18.56 -3.62
N GLN A 176 -3.70 -19.20 -4.49
CA GLN A 176 -4.48 -20.39 -4.15
C GLN A 176 -3.57 -21.54 -3.65
N LYS A 177 -2.41 -21.74 -4.28
CA LYS A 177 -1.42 -22.74 -3.83
C LYS A 177 -0.88 -22.41 -2.43
N TYR A 178 -0.55 -21.14 -2.15
CA TYR A 178 -0.15 -20.70 -0.80
C TYR A 178 -1.27 -20.95 0.21
N MET A 179 -2.50 -20.58 -0.11
CA MET A 179 -3.65 -20.78 0.77
C MET A 179 -3.86 -22.27 1.08
N LEU A 180 -3.78 -23.14 0.05
CA LEU A 180 -3.89 -24.59 0.22
C LEU A 180 -2.81 -25.15 1.17
N LEU A 181 -1.53 -24.77 0.96
CA LEU A 181 -0.41 -25.19 1.78
C LEU A 181 -0.52 -24.72 3.24
N LEU A 182 -1.15 -23.59 3.47
CA LEU A 182 -1.35 -22.98 4.79
C LEU A 182 -2.69 -23.37 5.43
N GLY A 183 -3.51 -24.18 4.75
CA GLY A 183 -4.82 -24.62 5.25
C GLY A 183 -5.84 -23.50 5.34
N CYS A 184 -5.78 -22.51 4.43
CA CYS A 184 -6.68 -21.38 4.34
C CYS A 184 -7.65 -21.56 3.16
N LEU A 185 -8.93 -21.28 3.37
CA LEU A 185 -9.97 -21.31 2.34
C LEU A 185 -10.19 -19.94 1.68
N THR A 186 -9.88 -18.87 2.39
CA THR A 186 -10.06 -17.50 1.93
C THR A 186 -8.79 -16.68 2.18
N PRO A 187 -8.52 -15.61 1.39
CA PRO A 187 -7.39 -14.71 1.66
C PRO A 187 -7.44 -14.10 3.06
N LYS A 188 -8.63 -13.86 3.60
CA LYS A 188 -8.82 -13.32 4.94
C LYS A 188 -8.26 -14.23 6.02
N GLU A 189 -8.33 -15.55 5.84
CA GLU A 189 -7.81 -16.52 6.81
C GLU A 189 -6.26 -16.54 6.86
N LEU A 190 -5.58 -15.96 5.85
CA LEU A 190 -4.14 -15.78 5.90
C LEU A 190 -3.71 -14.85 7.06
N ARG A 191 -4.60 -13.98 7.53
CA ARG A 191 -4.36 -13.12 8.71
C ARG A 191 -4.10 -13.94 9.99
N ASP A 192 -4.58 -15.18 10.04
CA ASP A 192 -4.43 -16.05 11.22
C ASP A 192 -3.16 -16.90 11.17
N VAL A 193 -2.48 -16.95 10.03
CA VAL A 193 -1.27 -17.75 9.85
C VAL A 193 -0.09 -17.13 10.60
N PRO A 194 0.67 -17.93 11.37
CA PRO A 194 1.87 -17.44 12.02
C PRO A 194 2.92 -16.94 11.05
N LEU A 195 3.53 -15.80 11.35
CA LEU A 195 4.61 -15.21 10.57
C LEU A 195 5.93 -15.35 11.31
N ILE A 196 6.98 -15.77 10.61
CA ILE A 196 8.35 -15.71 11.12
C ILE A 196 8.97 -14.39 10.63
N VAL A 197 9.21 -13.49 11.58
CA VAL A 197 9.75 -12.16 11.29
C VAL A 197 11.21 -12.09 11.74
N THR A 198 12.09 -11.71 10.82
CA THR A 198 13.54 -11.62 11.03
C THR A 198 14.10 -10.30 10.48
N GLY A 199 15.38 -10.01 10.75
CA GLY A 199 16.10 -8.86 10.21
C GLY A 199 15.46 -7.52 10.57
N GLU A 200 15.59 -6.55 9.70
CA GLU A 200 15.14 -5.17 9.91
C GLU A 200 13.67 -5.04 10.31
N THR A 201 12.80 -5.90 9.80
CA THR A 201 11.37 -5.88 10.19
C THR A 201 11.17 -6.28 11.64
N ARG A 202 11.98 -7.20 12.18
CA ARG A 202 11.96 -7.53 13.61
C ARG A 202 12.42 -6.34 14.45
N ASP A 203 13.47 -5.66 14.02
CA ASP A 203 14.00 -4.50 14.71
C ASP A 203 13.01 -3.32 14.67
N PHE A 204 12.32 -3.14 13.54
CA PHE A 204 11.22 -2.18 13.40
C PHE A 204 10.09 -2.48 14.41
N ILE A 205 9.61 -3.72 14.48
CA ILE A 205 8.57 -4.14 15.42
C ILE A 205 8.98 -3.83 16.86
N ALA A 206 10.24 -4.14 17.22
CA ALA A 206 10.77 -3.90 18.55
C ALA A 206 10.87 -2.39 18.86
N SER A 207 11.34 -1.57 17.91
CA SER A 207 11.48 -0.12 18.09
C SER A 207 10.14 0.61 18.19
N ARG A 208 9.09 0.07 17.54
CA ARG A 208 7.72 0.56 17.66
C ARG A 208 7.00 0.07 18.93
N GLY A 209 7.60 -0.85 19.68
CA GLY A 209 6.97 -1.46 20.85
C GLY A 209 5.82 -2.42 20.52
N TYR A 210 5.76 -2.92 19.29
CA TYR A 210 4.73 -3.86 18.85
C TYR A 210 5.01 -5.27 19.37
N GLU A 211 3.94 -6.03 19.65
CA GLU A 211 4.05 -7.37 20.18
C GLU A 211 4.34 -8.43 19.11
N LEU A 212 5.64 -8.69 18.84
CA LEU A 212 6.07 -9.71 17.89
C LEU A 212 5.37 -11.08 18.12
N ALA A 213 5.13 -11.45 19.38
CA ALA A 213 4.48 -12.71 19.72
C ALA A 213 3.07 -12.87 19.12
N LYS A 214 2.34 -11.77 18.89
CA LYS A 214 1.02 -11.80 18.25
C LYS A 214 1.12 -12.19 16.79
N LEU A 215 2.20 -11.85 16.09
CA LEU A 215 2.44 -12.20 14.69
C LEU A 215 2.95 -13.63 14.52
N CYS A 216 3.73 -14.14 15.51
CA CYS A 216 4.40 -15.44 15.44
C CYS A 216 3.54 -16.60 15.90
N ARG A 217 2.33 -16.37 16.39
CA ARG A 217 1.44 -17.42 16.90
C ARG A 217 0.21 -17.57 15.99
N TRP A 218 -0.33 -18.78 15.98
CA TRP A 218 -1.62 -19.04 15.35
C TRP A 218 -2.71 -18.18 16.01
N ARG A 219 -3.46 -17.43 15.22
CA ARG A 219 -4.42 -16.43 15.71
C ARG A 219 -5.89 -16.87 15.58
N ARG A 220 -6.13 -18.11 15.14
CA ARG A 220 -7.48 -18.70 15.16
C ARG A 220 -7.92 -18.85 16.64
N GLY A 221 -8.92 -18.04 17.03
CA GLY A 221 -9.60 -18.13 18.29
C GLY A 221 -10.72 -19.15 18.24
#